data_9640e6b14e1535b07cc0a442e3adb154
#
_entry.id   9640e6b14e1535b07cc0a442e3adb154
#
_cell.length_a   1.000
_cell.length_b   1.000
_cell.length_c   1.000
_cell.angle_alpha   90.00
_cell.angle_beta   90.00
_cell.angle_gamma   90.00
#
_symmetry.space_group_name_H-M   'P 1'
#
loop_
_entity.id
_entity.type
_entity.pdbx_description
1 polymer ?
#
loop_
_entity_poly.entity_id
_entity_poly.type
_entity_poly.pdbx_seq_one_letter_code
_entity_poly.pdbx_strand_id
1 'polypeptide(L)'
;AGAVWLQGGILTMNGGTIGGDKGVMMNGRALYADGGTANIGGTIQNIHGTDAAWQGQNGVAVHLRSHGEATLASTGEITNVTGTNAGNNCAIWTQFCNFTTKAGSKISHVDGFQLLYFDDLDNNNYSHEVYLNGTISECASGSASLLRSWYGQITFGPNSVIENCSSSSAGGLIYSNNGSHYTFAGTIRDNTASKGMIYLANQGGGGVIATIEETAHIVDNKGLAVRVNNSSNLTMNGGEI
;
A
#
# COMPACT_ATOMS: atom_id res chain seq x y z
N ALA A 1 19.24 -11.05 2.50
CA ALA A 1 19.85 -9.90 3.17
C ALA A 1 19.17 -8.64 2.64
N GLY A 2 18.94 -7.64 3.48
CA GLY A 2 18.40 -6.34 3.09
C GLY A 2 19.50 -5.29 3.00
N ALA A 3 19.20 -4.13 2.42
CA ALA A 3 20.14 -3.03 2.41
C ALA A 3 20.21 -2.34 3.78
N VAL A 4 19.06 -2.16 4.42
CA VAL A 4 18.93 -1.58 5.76
C VAL A 4 18.08 -2.49 6.64
N TRP A 5 18.58 -2.81 7.82
CA TRP A 5 17.85 -3.51 8.85
C TRP A 5 17.85 -2.69 10.14
N LEU A 6 16.66 -2.30 10.57
CA LEU A 6 16.42 -1.65 11.85
C LEU A 6 15.87 -2.69 12.83
N GLN A 7 16.55 -2.87 13.94
CA GLN A 7 16.07 -3.63 15.09
C GLN A 7 15.91 -2.64 16.26
N GLY A 8 14.78 -1.93 16.24
CA GLY A 8 14.63 -0.73 17.05
C GLY A 8 15.46 0.46 16.50
N GLY A 9 15.41 1.58 17.18
CA GLY A 9 16.16 2.78 16.79
C GLY A 9 15.51 3.59 15.66
N ILE A 10 16.25 4.56 15.12
CA ILE A 10 15.74 5.53 14.14
C ILE A 10 16.66 5.59 12.92
N LEU A 11 16.07 5.42 11.74
CA LEU A 11 16.67 5.77 10.46
C LEU A 11 16.13 7.11 10.00
N THR A 12 17.03 8.05 9.66
CA THR A 12 16.65 9.27 8.97
C THR A 12 17.44 9.37 7.67
N MET A 13 16.71 9.29 6.54
CA MET A 13 17.26 9.42 5.21
C MET A 13 16.79 10.76 4.63
N ASN A 14 17.66 11.78 4.65
CA ASN A 14 17.34 13.11 4.16
C ASN A 14 17.52 13.26 2.64
N GLY A 15 18.03 12.24 1.99
CA GLY A 15 18.28 12.17 0.54
C GLY A 15 19.08 10.91 0.23
N GLY A 16 19.58 10.79 -0.98
CA GLY A 16 20.31 9.60 -1.44
C GLY A 16 19.39 8.45 -1.86
N THR A 17 19.97 7.29 -2.13
CA THR A 17 19.27 6.18 -2.77
C THR A 17 19.58 4.84 -2.11
N ILE A 18 18.54 4.04 -1.89
CA ILE A 18 18.65 2.61 -1.60
C ILE A 18 18.26 1.86 -2.88
N GLY A 19 19.16 1.03 -3.41
CA GLY A 19 18.99 0.35 -4.70
C GLY A 19 19.62 1.16 -5.83
N GLY A 20 20.78 0.94 -6.28
CA GLY A 20 21.54 1.76 -7.24
C GLY A 20 21.02 1.73 -8.68
N ASP A 21 21.65 2.48 -9.58
CA ASP A 21 21.28 2.62 -10.99
C ASP A 21 21.39 1.34 -11.83
N LYS A 22 22.13 0.35 -11.36
CA LYS A 22 22.42 -0.89 -12.10
C LYS A 22 22.17 -2.18 -11.30
N GLY A 23 21.77 -2.07 -10.06
CA GLY A 23 21.65 -3.23 -9.17
C GLY A 23 20.21 -3.51 -8.81
N VAL A 24 19.64 -4.47 -9.46
CA VAL A 24 18.43 -5.11 -8.96
C VAL A 24 18.81 -5.86 -7.69
N MET A 25 18.33 -5.44 -6.55
CA MET A 25 18.46 -6.21 -5.31
C MET A 25 17.54 -7.44 -5.42
N MET A 26 18.12 -8.55 -5.77
CA MET A 26 17.40 -9.82 -5.86
C MET A 26 17.25 -10.44 -4.48
N ASN A 27 16.04 -10.87 -4.13
CA ASN A 27 15.71 -11.65 -2.93
C ASN A 27 16.08 -10.99 -1.59
N GLY A 28 16.07 -9.65 -1.54
CA GLY A 28 16.30 -8.89 -0.32
C GLY A 28 15.26 -7.81 -0.13
N ARG A 29 15.12 -7.36 1.10
CA ARG A 29 14.31 -6.18 1.45
C ARG A 29 15.20 -4.96 1.38
N ALA A 30 14.75 -3.88 0.72
CA ALA A 30 15.54 -2.64 0.73
C ALA A 30 15.57 -2.07 2.15
N LEU A 31 14.43 -1.94 2.80
CA LEU A 31 14.29 -1.56 4.20
C LEU A 31 13.50 -2.63 4.96
N TYR A 32 14.08 -3.16 6.01
CA TYR A 32 13.41 -4.01 6.98
C TYR A 32 13.46 -3.37 8.37
N ALA A 33 12.30 -3.08 8.96
CA ALA A 33 12.22 -2.57 10.32
C ALA A 33 11.45 -3.56 11.21
N ASP A 34 12.12 -4.09 12.21
CA ASP A 34 11.58 -4.93 13.28
C ASP A 34 11.56 -4.11 14.56
N GLY A 35 10.50 -3.34 14.76
CA GLY A 35 10.48 -2.21 15.66
C GLY A 35 11.31 -1.02 15.12
N GLY A 36 11.20 0.13 15.73
CA GLY A 36 11.93 1.34 15.33
C GLY A 36 11.20 2.19 14.28
N THR A 37 11.79 3.31 13.96
CA THR A 37 11.19 4.35 13.11
C THR A 37 12.07 4.68 11.92
N ALA A 38 11.50 4.71 10.71
CA ALA A 38 12.18 5.09 9.49
C ALA A 38 11.55 6.36 8.88
N ASN A 39 12.36 7.40 8.70
CA ASN A 39 11.98 8.61 7.97
C ASN A 39 12.70 8.65 6.63
N ILE A 40 11.97 8.50 5.52
CA ILE A 40 12.51 8.31 4.19
C ILE A 40 12.27 9.57 3.36
N GLY A 41 13.27 10.42 3.23
CA GLY A 41 13.28 11.62 2.37
C GLY A 41 14.15 11.47 1.12
N GLY A 42 14.63 10.27 0.85
CA GLY A 42 15.36 9.89 -0.36
C GLY A 42 14.59 8.86 -1.20
N THR A 43 15.28 8.15 -2.08
CA THR A 43 14.68 7.22 -3.05
C THR A 43 14.99 5.76 -2.70
N ILE A 44 13.96 4.91 -2.71
CA ILE A 44 14.09 3.44 -2.75
C ILE A 44 13.74 3.02 -4.17
N GLN A 45 14.69 2.44 -4.91
CA GLN A 45 14.49 2.14 -6.34
C GLN A 45 15.18 0.87 -6.81
N ASN A 46 14.76 0.40 -7.99
CA ASN A 46 15.38 -0.73 -8.69
C ASN A 46 15.42 -1.99 -7.83
N ILE A 47 14.32 -2.31 -7.19
CA ILE A 47 14.17 -3.49 -6.34
C ILE A 47 13.41 -4.56 -7.09
N HIS A 48 13.93 -5.80 -7.07
CA HIS A 48 13.25 -6.94 -7.68
C HIS A 48 13.04 -8.07 -6.66
N GLY A 49 11.79 -8.45 -6.47
CA GLY A 49 11.40 -9.58 -5.63
C GLY A 49 11.17 -10.84 -6.45
N THR A 50 11.81 -11.95 -6.09
CA THR A 50 11.56 -13.26 -6.70
C THR A 50 10.88 -14.21 -5.74
N ASP A 51 10.08 -15.14 -6.25
CA ASP A 51 9.33 -16.13 -5.46
C ASP A 51 10.21 -17.14 -4.73
N ALA A 52 11.41 -17.36 -5.21
CA ALA A 52 12.19 -18.55 -4.87
C ALA A 52 12.73 -18.60 -3.44
N ALA A 53 12.75 -17.49 -2.70
CA ALA A 53 13.45 -17.42 -1.42
C ALA A 53 12.57 -17.24 -0.20
N TRP A 54 11.28 -16.90 -0.35
CA TRP A 54 10.47 -16.46 0.78
C TRP A 54 9.07 -17.05 0.74
N GLN A 55 8.88 -18.14 1.45
CA GLN A 55 7.57 -18.66 1.75
C GLN A 55 6.89 -17.71 2.73
N GLY A 56 6.07 -16.78 2.23
CA GLY A 56 5.29 -15.90 3.07
C GLY A 56 5.26 -14.44 2.62
N GLN A 57 4.51 -13.67 3.33
CA GLN A 57 4.24 -12.25 3.14
C GLN A 57 5.53 -11.41 3.21
N ASN A 58 5.92 -10.73 2.16
CA ASN A 58 7.18 -10.00 2.13
C ASN A 58 7.08 -8.69 1.37
N GLY A 59 7.35 -7.58 2.07
CA GLY A 59 7.61 -6.30 1.46
C GLY A 59 9.05 -6.25 0.94
N VAL A 60 9.25 -6.06 -0.36
CA VAL A 60 10.60 -6.03 -0.93
C VAL A 60 11.24 -4.65 -0.87
N ALA A 61 10.46 -3.57 -1.00
CA ALA A 61 10.96 -2.22 -0.80
C ALA A 61 10.93 -1.84 0.68
N VAL A 62 9.78 -1.99 1.34
CA VAL A 62 9.60 -1.68 2.76
C VAL A 62 8.89 -2.85 3.45
N HIS A 63 9.46 -3.32 4.53
CA HIS A 63 8.88 -4.37 5.36
C HIS A 63 8.91 -3.95 6.82
N LEU A 64 7.74 -3.77 7.41
CA LEU A 64 7.57 -3.33 8.79
C LEU A 64 6.96 -4.44 9.64
N ARG A 65 7.52 -4.68 10.82
CA ARG A 65 7.03 -5.61 11.84
C ARG A 65 7.19 -5.04 13.25
N SER A 66 6.54 -5.69 14.20
CA SER A 66 6.77 -5.49 15.64
C SER A 66 6.60 -4.03 16.06
N HIS A 67 5.49 -3.41 15.66
CA HIS A 67 5.17 -1.99 15.94
C HIS A 67 6.21 -1.00 15.37
N GLY A 68 6.89 -1.36 14.28
CA GLY A 68 7.73 -0.44 13.54
C GLY A 68 6.91 0.66 12.85
N GLU A 69 7.57 1.76 12.53
CA GLU A 69 6.95 2.88 11.84
C GLU A 69 7.78 3.29 10.64
N ALA A 70 7.14 3.65 9.54
CA ALA A 70 7.83 4.30 8.44
C ALA A 70 7.03 5.48 7.89
N THR A 71 7.75 6.57 7.63
CA THR A 71 7.22 7.76 6.96
C THR A 71 7.98 8.01 5.68
N LEU A 72 7.27 8.00 4.55
CA LEU A 72 7.76 8.53 3.29
C LEU A 72 7.55 10.05 3.30
N ALA A 73 8.63 10.80 3.48
CA ALA A 73 8.59 12.25 3.57
C ALA A 73 8.17 12.90 2.23
N SER A 74 7.89 14.17 2.21
CA SER A 74 7.43 14.88 1.01
C SER A 74 8.39 14.82 -0.18
N THR A 75 9.67 14.58 0.07
CA THR A 75 10.71 14.37 -0.94
C THR A 75 11.04 12.89 -1.15
N GLY A 76 10.37 11.99 -0.41
CA GLY A 76 10.62 10.56 -0.47
C GLY A 76 9.97 9.91 -1.70
N GLU A 77 10.65 8.93 -2.26
CA GLU A 77 10.18 8.20 -3.43
C GLU A 77 10.45 6.70 -3.30
N ILE A 78 9.46 5.89 -3.71
CA ILE A 78 9.62 4.45 -3.95
C ILE A 78 9.27 4.21 -5.40
N THR A 79 10.23 3.72 -6.21
CA THR A 79 10.01 3.58 -7.64
C THR A 79 10.74 2.39 -8.25
N ASN A 80 10.25 1.93 -9.40
CA ASN A 80 10.84 0.81 -10.15
C ASN A 80 11.03 -0.43 -9.26
N VAL A 81 9.94 -0.87 -8.63
CA VAL A 81 9.90 -2.07 -7.82
C VAL A 81 9.12 -3.13 -8.56
N THR A 82 9.77 -4.25 -8.86
CA THR A 82 9.16 -5.32 -9.64
C THR A 82 9.16 -6.63 -8.87
N GLY A 83 8.23 -7.49 -9.17
CA GLY A 83 8.18 -8.79 -8.53
C GLY A 83 7.22 -9.74 -9.22
N THR A 84 7.24 -10.98 -8.77
CA THR A 84 6.30 -12.00 -9.21
C THR A 84 5.22 -12.20 -8.17
N ASN A 85 3.99 -12.36 -8.63
CA ASN A 85 2.83 -12.48 -7.76
C ASN A 85 2.66 -13.92 -7.25
N ALA A 86 3.50 -14.32 -6.31
CA ALA A 86 3.31 -15.56 -5.57
C ALA A 86 2.87 -15.24 -4.14
N GLY A 87 1.67 -15.66 -3.81
CA GLY A 87 1.13 -15.49 -2.47
C GLY A 87 0.81 -14.03 -2.11
N ASN A 88 1.35 -13.55 -1.01
CA ASN A 88 1.13 -12.19 -0.50
C ASN A 88 2.35 -11.27 -0.71
N ASN A 89 3.18 -11.53 -1.72
CA ASN A 89 4.32 -10.68 -2.03
C ASN A 89 3.87 -9.28 -2.45
N CYS A 90 4.57 -8.26 -1.96
CA CYS A 90 4.25 -6.85 -2.20
C CYS A 90 5.51 -5.97 -2.13
N ALA A 91 5.40 -4.75 -2.63
CA ALA A 91 6.46 -3.77 -2.49
C ALA A 91 6.57 -3.27 -1.04
N ILE A 92 5.43 -2.99 -0.42
CA ILE A 92 5.33 -2.49 0.96
C ILE A 92 4.48 -3.45 1.76
N TRP A 93 5.05 -4.04 2.80
CA TRP A 93 4.32 -4.87 3.75
C TRP A 93 4.42 -4.31 5.15
N THR A 94 3.26 -4.19 5.80
CA THR A 94 3.17 -3.71 7.17
C THR A 94 2.35 -4.71 7.99
N GLN A 95 2.92 -5.17 9.10
CA GLN A 95 2.25 -6.05 10.04
C GLN A 95 2.34 -5.45 11.44
N PHE A 96 1.17 -5.06 12.01
CA PHE A 96 1.09 -4.35 13.30
C PHE A 96 1.97 -3.09 13.32
N CYS A 97 1.93 -2.29 12.27
CA CYS A 97 2.83 -1.17 12.06
C CYS A 97 2.14 0.00 11.38
N ASN A 98 2.64 1.20 11.64
CA ASN A 98 2.19 2.40 10.95
C ASN A 98 3.03 2.68 9.71
N PHE A 99 2.38 3.01 8.60
CA PHE A 99 3.04 3.50 7.39
C PHE A 99 2.38 4.79 6.92
N THR A 100 3.16 5.85 6.78
CA THR A 100 2.68 7.17 6.38
C THR A 100 3.36 7.65 5.12
N THR A 101 2.59 8.16 4.15
CA THR A 101 3.12 8.98 3.06
C THR A 101 2.69 10.42 3.23
N LYS A 102 3.61 11.38 3.09
CA LYS A 102 3.29 12.81 3.18
C LYS A 102 2.95 13.39 1.81
N ALA A 103 2.21 14.48 1.79
CA ALA A 103 1.98 15.25 0.56
C ALA A 103 3.30 15.58 -0.14
N GLY A 104 3.35 15.34 -1.46
CA GLY A 104 4.57 15.48 -2.27
C GLY A 104 5.40 14.21 -2.41
N SER A 105 5.25 13.20 -1.53
CA SER A 105 5.90 11.91 -1.70
C SER A 105 5.33 11.13 -2.90
N LYS A 106 6.12 10.21 -3.44
CA LYS A 106 5.75 9.42 -4.63
C LYS A 106 6.00 7.94 -4.45
N ILE A 107 5.06 7.14 -4.94
CA ILE A 107 5.23 5.70 -5.17
C ILE A 107 4.84 5.42 -6.61
N SER A 108 5.77 4.91 -7.42
CA SER A 108 5.52 4.71 -8.84
C SER A 108 6.21 3.47 -9.41
N HIS A 109 5.73 3.00 -10.56
CA HIS A 109 6.35 1.88 -11.30
C HIS A 109 6.55 0.64 -10.43
N VAL A 110 5.49 0.25 -9.69
CA VAL A 110 5.45 -1.02 -8.96
C VAL A 110 4.70 -2.02 -9.81
N ASP A 111 5.39 -3.07 -10.27
CA ASP A 111 4.86 -4.00 -11.26
C ASP A 111 4.94 -5.46 -10.87
N GLY A 112 3.93 -6.21 -11.31
CA GLY A 112 3.88 -7.67 -11.25
C GLY A 112 3.29 -8.25 -9.97
N PHE A 113 3.15 -7.47 -8.90
CA PHE A 113 2.61 -7.90 -7.60
C PHE A 113 1.90 -6.78 -6.87
N GLN A 114 1.48 -6.99 -5.63
CA GLN A 114 0.80 -5.95 -4.84
C GLN A 114 1.77 -4.79 -4.53
N LEU A 115 1.28 -3.55 -4.58
CA LEU A 115 2.03 -2.42 -4.07
C LEU A 115 2.08 -2.44 -2.55
N LEU A 116 0.94 -2.59 -1.91
CA LEU A 116 0.84 -2.56 -0.45
C LEU A 116 -0.03 -3.70 0.08
N TYR A 117 0.48 -4.38 1.09
CA TYR A 117 -0.28 -5.31 1.92
C TYR A 117 -0.20 -4.89 3.38
N PHE A 118 -1.35 -4.58 3.96
CA PHE A 118 -1.49 -4.22 5.35
C PHE A 118 -2.20 -5.32 6.14
N ASP A 119 -1.58 -5.79 7.19
CA ASP A 119 -2.08 -6.83 8.07
C ASP A 119 -2.06 -6.34 9.51
N ASP A 120 -3.22 -6.05 10.07
CA ASP A 120 -3.39 -5.63 11.47
C ASP A 120 -4.29 -6.63 12.21
N LEU A 121 -3.98 -7.93 12.08
CA LEU A 121 -4.76 -9.04 12.63
C LEU A 121 -4.76 -9.10 14.18
N ASP A 122 -4.29 -8.08 14.88
CA ASP A 122 -4.23 -8.09 16.34
C ASP A 122 -5.60 -7.80 16.98
N ASN A 123 -6.42 -8.83 17.09
CA ASN A 123 -7.63 -8.89 17.93
C ASN A 123 -8.68 -7.77 17.70
N ASN A 124 -8.84 -7.26 16.47
CA ASN A 124 -9.78 -6.18 16.13
C ASN A 124 -9.50 -4.84 16.86
N ASN A 125 -8.26 -4.58 17.25
CA ASN A 125 -7.94 -3.39 18.02
C ASN A 125 -7.62 -2.16 17.15
N TYR A 126 -7.54 -2.28 15.82
CA TYR A 126 -7.28 -1.17 14.87
C TYR A 126 -6.25 -0.15 15.39
N SER A 127 -5.20 -0.65 16.03
CA SER A 127 -4.20 0.18 16.70
C SER A 127 -3.18 0.80 15.74
N HIS A 128 -3.15 0.29 14.50
CA HIS A 128 -2.20 0.75 13.49
C HIS A 128 -2.92 1.30 12.27
N GLU A 129 -2.27 2.24 11.61
CA GLU A 129 -2.81 2.93 10.45
C GLU A 129 -1.81 2.96 9.30
N VAL A 130 -2.33 2.79 8.10
CA VAL A 130 -1.68 3.20 6.86
C VAL A 130 -2.31 4.52 6.42
N TYR A 131 -1.55 5.61 6.50
CA TYR A 131 -1.97 6.94 6.06
C TYR A 131 -1.29 7.34 4.75
N LEU A 132 -2.06 7.38 3.67
CA LEU A 132 -1.58 7.68 2.33
C LEU A 132 -2.01 9.11 1.95
N ASN A 133 -1.05 10.03 1.80
CA ASN A 133 -1.30 11.43 1.45
C ASN A 133 -0.37 11.94 0.34
N GLY A 134 0.34 11.04 -0.33
CA GLY A 134 1.20 11.30 -1.49
C GLY A 134 0.60 10.74 -2.79
N THR A 135 1.38 10.75 -3.86
CA THR A 135 0.99 10.23 -5.16
C THR A 135 1.39 8.77 -5.34
N ILE A 136 0.47 7.95 -5.81
CA ILE A 136 0.69 6.58 -6.29
C ILE A 136 0.34 6.58 -7.77
N SER A 137 1.32 6.30 -8.64
CA SER A 137 1.09 6.37 -10.09
C SER A 137 1.81 5.26 -10.85
N GLU A 138 1.28 4.95 -12.02
CA GLU A 138 1.92 4.05 -12.99
C GLU A 138 2.30 2.69 -12.38
N CYS A 139 1.42 2.16 -11.51
CA CYS A 139 1.61 0.87 -10.85
C CYS A 139 0.67 -0.17 -11.44
N ALA A 140 1.15 -1.40 -11.62
CA ALA A 140 0.36 -2.49 -12.17
C ALA A 140 0.48 -3.76 -11.32
N SER A 141 -0.63 -4.19 -10.74
CA SER A 141 -0.69 -5.50 -10.10
C SER A 141 -1.19 -6.56 -11.08
N GLY A 142 -0.47 -7.67 -11.16
CA GLY A 142 -0.83 -8.80 -12.02
C GLY A 142 -2.10 -9.52 -11.54
N SER A 143 -1.98 -10.53 -10.70
CA SER A 143 -3.09 -11.34 -10.21
C SER A 143 -3.61 -10.97 -8.82
N ALA A 144 -3.08 -9.90 -8.21
CA ALA A 144 -3.52 -9.37 -6.93
C ALA A 144 -4.11 -7.96 -7.07
N SER A 145 -4.74 -7.45 -6.02
CA SER A 145 -5.09 -6.04 -5.92
C SER A 145 -3.84 -5.18 -5.75
N LEU A 146 -3.89 -3.93 -6.18
CA LEU A 146 -2.77 -3.02 -5.99
C LEU A 146 -2.55 -2.73 -4.50
N LEU A 147 -3.63 -2.39 -3.81
CA LEU A 147 -3.64 -2.16 -2.37
C LEU A 147 -4.57 -3.18 -1.70
N ARG A 148 -4.08 -3.83 -0.66
CA ARG A 148 -4.86 -4.81 0.09
C ARG A 148 -4.68 -4.63 1.59
N SER A 149 -5.79 -4.74 2.33
CA SER A 149 -5.72 -4.82 3.78
C SER A 149 -6.42 -6.05 4.33
N TRP A 150 -5.95 -6.45 5.47
CA TRP A 150 -6.57 -7.46 6.32
C TRP A 150 -6.63 -6.90 7.74
N TYR A 151 -7.84 -6.45 8.17
CA TYR A 151 -8.05 -5.61 9.33
C TYR A 151 -7.32 -4.24 9.21
N GLY A 152 -7.32 -3.45 10.28
CA GLY A 152 -6.62 -2.19 10.38
C GLY A 152 -7.29 -0.99 9.69
N GLN A 153 -6.67 0.16 9.82
CA GLN A 153 -7.17 1.42 9.29
C GLN A 153 -6.34 1.88 8.10
N ILE A 154 -7.00 2.24 6.99
CA ILE A 154 -6.34 2.86 5.84
C ILE A 154 -7.03 4.18 5.54
N THR A 155 -6.28 5.27 5.60
CA THR A 155 -6.73 6.60 5.26
C THR A 155 -6.04 7.12 4.01
N PHE A 156 -6.82 7.47 3.00
CA PHE A 156 -6.39 8.25 1.84
C PHE A 156 -6.65 9.72 2.15
N GLY A 157 -5.60 10.45 2.51
CA GLY A 157 -5.69 11.85 2.91
C GLY A 157 -6.04 12.78 1.73
N PRO A 158 -6.36 14.05 2.00
CA PRO A 158 -6.88 14.97 0.97
C PRO A 158 -5.88 15.30 -0.16
N ASN A 159 -4.60 15.08 0.04
CA ASN A 159 -3.59 15.25 -1.01
C ASN A 159 -3.18 13.92 -1.66
N SER A 160 -3.83 12.81 -1.30
CA SER A 160 -3.53 11.54 -1.95
C SER A 160 -4.06 11.52 -3.37
N VAL A 161 -3.24 11.00 -4.30
CA VAL A 161 -3.64 10.77 -5.69
C VAL A 161 -3.24 9.35 -6.06
N ILE A 162 -4.20 8.57 -6.57
CA ILE A 162 -3.94 7.27 -7.20
C ILE A 162 -4.33 7.41 -8.66
N GLU A 163 -3.37 7.33 -9.56
CA GLU A 163 -3.60 7.57 -10.99
C GLU A 163 -2.78 6.66 -11.90
N ASN A 164 -3.30 6.42 -13.10
CA ASN A 164 -2.63 5.61 -14.13
C ASN A 164 -2.21 4.22 -13.64
N CYS A 165 -2.94 3.67 -12.68
CA CYS A 165 -2.67 2.37 -12.11
C CYS A 165 -3.62 1.30 -12.68
N SER A 166 -3.20 0.05 -12.61
CA SER A 166 -4.02 -1.05 -13.09
C SER A 166 -4.02 -2.27 -12.17
N SER A 167 -5.15 -2.99 -12.16
CA SER A 167 -5.29 -4.27 -11.51
C SER A 167 -6.17 -5.21 -12.34
N SER A 168 -5.62 -6.37 -12.68
CA SER A 168 -6.39 -7.46 -13.31
C SER A 168 -7.01 -8.42 -12.30
N SER A 169 -6.76 -8.19 -11.00
CA SER A 169 -7.20 -9.05 -9.91
C SER A 169 -8.72 -9.10 -9.77
N ALA A 170 -9.20 -10.23 -9.29
CA ALA A 170 -10.58 -10.40 -8.83
C ALA A 170 -10.93 -9.48 -7.62
N GLY A 171 -9.96 -8.92 -6.92
CA GLY A 171 -10.14 -8.00 -5.80
C GLY A 171 -10.22 -6.50 -6.18
N GLY A 172 -10.00 -6.13 -7.45
CA GLY A 172 -10.01 -4.73 -7.87
C GLY A 172 -8.71 -3.98 -7.57
N LEU A 173 -8.73 -2.64 -7.66
CA LEU A 173 -7.55 -1.81 -7.40
C LEU A 173 -7.24 -1.76 -5.91
N ILE A 174 -8.21 -1.37 -5.10
CA ILE A 174 -8.16 -1.36 -3.64
C ILE A 174 -9.09 -2.46 -3.13
N TYR A 175 -8.53 -3.41 -2.40
CA TYR A 175 -9.25 -4.55 -1.87
C TYR A 175 -9.18 -4.59 -0.35
N SER A 176 -10.33 -4.49 0.26
CA SER A 176 -10.50 -4.61 1.69
C SER A 176 -11.09 -5.97 2.04
N ASN A 177 -10.52 -6.62 3.03
CA ASN A 177 -11.00 -7.88 3.55
C ASN A 177 -11.06 -7.83 5.08
N ASN A 178 -12.03 -8.51 5.66
CA ASN A 178 -12.13 -8.77 7.11
C ASN A 178 -11.92 -7.55 8.02
N GLY A 179 -12.98 -6.82 8.31
CA GLY A 179 -13.00 -5.83 9.40
C GLY A 179 -12.15 -4.57 9.20
N SER A 180 -11.62 -4.32 8.01
CA SER A 180 -10.83 -3.10 7.76
C SER A 180 -11.68 -1.84 7.75
N HIS A 181 -11.07 -0.72 8.17
CA HIS A 181 -11.68 0.61 8.12
C HIS A 181 -10.98 1.47 7.07
N TYR A 182 -11.76 2.09 6.19
CA TYR A 182 -11.25 2.95 5.13
C TYR A 182 -11.83 4.35 5.20
N THR A 183 -10.97 5.34 5.00
CA THR A 183 -11.37 6.74 4.76
C THR A 183 -10.77 7.23 3.46
N PHE A 184 -11.62 7.74 2.56
CA PHE A 184 -11.22 8.29 1.27
C PHE A 184 -11.50 9.78 1.25
N ALA A 185 -10.46 10.60 1.18
CA ALA A 185 -10.54 12.05 1.10
C ALA A 185 -9.76 12.63 -0.11
N GLY A 186 -9.02 11.80 -0.83
CA GLY A 186 -8.20 12.18 -1.98
C GLY A 186 -8.79 11.77 -3.33
N THR A 187 -7.95 11.73 -4.35
CA THR A 187 -8.33 11.48 -5.74
C THR A 187 -7.92 10.09 -6.20
N ILE A 188 -8.84 9.37 -6.85
CA ILE A 188 -8.62 8.10 -7.55
C ILE A 188 -9.09 8.29 -8.98
N ARG A 189 -8.17 8.43 -9.94
CA ARG A 189 -8.50 8.75 -11.33
C ARG A 189 -7.64 8.02 -12.35
N ASP A 190 -8.12 7.94 -13.58
CA ASP A 190 -7.39 7.40 -14.73
C ASP A 190 -6.87 5.96 -14.51
N ASN A 191 -7.53 5.19 -13.64
CA ASN A 191 -7.14 3.83 -13.33
C ASN A 191 -7.97 2.80 -14.08
N THR A 192 -7.46 1.57 -14.16
CA THR A 192 -8.18 0.43 -14.73
C THR A 192 -8.22 -0.73 -13.73
N ALA A 193 -9.43 -1.20 -13.39
CA ALA A 193 -9.58 -2.38 -12.54
C ALA A 193 -10.75 -3.26 -13.00
N SER A 194 -10.52 -4.56 -13.07
CA SER A 194 -11.51 -5.52 -13.58
C SER A 194 -12.72 -5.72 -12.66
N LYS A 195 -12.57 -5.48 -11.36
CA LYS A 195 -13.63 -5.70 -10.35
C LYS A 195 -14.08 -4.44 -9.62
N GLY A 196 -13.45 -3.32 -9.89
CA GLY A 196 -13.75 -2.01 -9.32
C GLY A 196 -12.52 -1.32 -8.76
N MET A 197 -12.61 0.01 -8.61
CA MET A 197 -11.54 0.78 -7.98
C MET A 197 -11.46 0.43 -6.49
N ILE A 198 -12.58 0.46 -5.80
CA ILE A 198 -12.69 0.09 -4.39
C ILE A 198 -13.61 -1.14 -4.27
N TYR A 199 -13.07 -2.22 -3.72
CA TYR A 199 -13.84 -3.43 -3.44
C TYR A 199 -13.82 -3.76 -1.94
N LEU A 200 -14.94 -3.51 -1.30
CA LEU A 200 -15.18 -3.79 0.11
C LEU A 200 -15.75 -5.22 0.22
N ALA A 201 -14.97 -6.15 0.72
CA ALA A 201 -15.36 -7.55 0.86
C ALA A 201 -15.13 -8.04 2.28
N ASN A 202 -16.05 -8.82 2.79
CA ASN A 202 -15.90 -9.54 4.05
C ASN A 202 -15.86 -11.03 3.75
N GLN A 203 -14.80 -11.72 4.17
CA GLN A 203 -14.63 -13.17 3.96
C GLN A 203 -14.68 -13.98 5.27
N GLY A 204 -15.27 -13.45 6.35
CA GLY A 204 -15.50 -14.24 7.55
C GLY A 204 -15.07 -13.63 8.88
N GLY A 205 -14.66 -12.39 8.88
CA GLY A 205 -14.40 -11.62 10.10
C GLY A 205 -15.19 -10.33 10.07
N GLY A 206 -15.39 -9.52 10.98
CA GLY A 206 -16.19 -8.29 11.02
C GLY A 206 -16.36 -7.52 9.70
N GLY A 207 -17.42 -6.79 9.55
CA GLY A 207 -17.74 -6.05 8.33
C GLY A 207 -16.71 -4.98 8.03
N VAL A 208 -16.41 -4.76 6.74
CA VAL A 208 -15.59 -3.63 6.31
C VAL A 208 -16.40 -2.34 6.44
N ILE A 209 -15.79 -1.30 6.98
CA ILE A 209 -16.38 0.04 7.07
C ILE A 209 -15.59 0.97 6.18
N ALA A 210 -16.28 1.71 5.31
CA ALA A 210 -15.63 2.69 4.46
C ALA A 210 -16.42 4.01 4.47
N THR A 211 -15.68 5.12 4.44
CA THR A 211 -16.24 6.47 4.35
C THR A 211 -15.61 7.19 3.17
N ILE A 212 -16.44 7.79 2.32
CA ILE A 212 -16.04 8.72 1.26
C ILE A 212 -16.34 10.12 1.76
N GLU A 213 -15.30 10.93 1.91
CA GLU A 213 -15.39 12.28 2.44
C GLU A 213 -15.73 13.31 1.36
N GLU A 214 -16.09 14.52 1.76
CA GLU A 214 -16.50 15.61 0.87
C GLU A 214 -15.44 15.99 -0.17
N THR A 215 -14.17 15.78 0.14
CA THR A 215 -13.04 16.11 -0.75
C THR A 215 -12.62 14.97 -1.67
N ALA A 216 -13.28 13.82 -1.59
CA ALA A 216 -12.91 12.66 -2.39
C ALA A 216 -13.39 12.80 -3.85
N HIS A 217 -12.52 12.41 -4.81
CA HIS A 217 -12.85 12.34 -6.23
C HIS A 217 -12.46 10.96 -6.78
N ILE A 218 -13.46 10.16 -7.16
CA ILE A 218 -13.27 8.82 -7.77
C ILE A 218 -13.78 8.88 -9.21
N VAL A 219 -13.02 9.48 -10.08
CA VAL A 219 -13.45 9.93 -11.41
C VAL A 219 -12.57 9.38 -12.53
N ASP A 220 -13.06 9.38 -13.76
CA ASP A 220 -12.33 9.04 -14.98
C ASP A 220 -11.67 7.64 -14.95
N ASN A 221 -12.21 6.72 -14.17
CA ASN A 221 -11.68 5.37 -14.05
C ASN A 221 -12.39 4.39 -15.00
N LYS A 222 -11.66 3.38 -15.45
CA LYS A 222 -12.21 2.30 -16.26
C LYS A 222 -12.58 1.10 -15.40
N GLY A 223 -13.86 0.93 -15.16
CA GLY A 223 -14.44 -0.12 -14.33
C GLY A 223 -15.48 0.41 -13.37
N LEU A 224 -15.91 -0.41 -12.41
CA LEU A 224 -16.80 0.03 -11.34
C LEU A 224 -16.04 0.95 -10.38
N ALA A 225 -16.64 2.06 -9.96
CA ALA A 225 -16.03 2.91 -8.95
C ALA A 225 -15.95 2.19 -7.60
N VAL A 226 -17.08 1.73 -7.07
CA VAL A 226 -17.13 1.06 -5.78
C VAL A 226 -17.98 -0.22 -5.87
N ARG A 227 -17.50 -1.28 -5.25
CA ARG A 227 -18.22 -2.52 -5.03
C ARG A 227 -18.29 -2.84 -3.54
N VAL A 228 -19.50 -2.99 -3.02
CA VAL A 228 -19.75 -3.35 -1.61
C VAL A 228 -20.31 -4.76 -1.55
N ASN A 229 -19.76 -5.63 -0.73
CA ASN A 229 -20.18 -7.03 -0.62
C ASN A 229 -20.15 -7.52 0.84
N ASN A 230 -20.94 -8.54 1.15
CA ASN A 230 -20.89 -9.32 2.40
C ASN A 230 -20.80 -8.51 3.69
N SER A 231 -21.92 -7.86 4.10
CA SER A 231 -22.01 -7.12 5.36
C SER A 231 -21.01 -5.98 5.53
N SER A 232 -20.45 -5.47 4.43
CA SER A 232 -19.64 -4.26 4.45
C SER A 232 -20.52 -3.01 4.36
N ASN A 233 -20.08 -1.93 4.97
CA ASN A 233 -20.79 -0.66 5.01
C ASN A 233 -19.99 0.43 4.28
N LEU A 234 -20.69 1.17 3.44
CA LEU A 234 -20.16 2.37 2.79
C LEU A 234 -21.00 3.57 3.22
N THR A 235 -20.34 4.59 3.72
CA THR A 235 -20.94 5.90 3.99
C THR A 235 -20.35 6.90 3.02
N MET A 236 -21.18 7.75 2.42
CA MET A 236 -20.75 8.85 1.56
C MET A 236 -21.19 10.16 2.20
N ASN A 237 -20.24 10.94 2.71
CA ASN A 237 -20.48 12.24 3.34
C ASN A 237 -20.53 13.37 2.30
N GLY A 238 -20.04 13.09 1.10
CA GLY A 238 -19.94 14.01 -0.04
C GLY A 238 -19.01 13.42 -1.08
N GLY A 239 -18.29 14.28 -1.81
CA GLY A 239 -17.36 13.88 -2.84
C GLY A 239 -18.01 13.54 -4.19
N GLU A 240 -17.23 13.01 -5.11
CA GLU A 240 -17.62 12.69 -6.48
C GLU A 240 -17.23 11.25 -6.83
N ILE A 241 -18.17 10.54 -7.51
CA ILE A 241 -17.95 9.17 -8.02
C ILE A 241 -18.36 9.09 -9.48
#